data_2ccd224968a7ea742d5da2187ad9fdc1
#
_entry.id   2ccd224968a7ea742d5da2187ad9fdc1
#
_cell.length_a   1.000
_cell.length_b   1.000
_cell.length_c   1.000
_cell.angle_alpha   90.00
_cell.angle_beta   90.00
_cell.angle_gamma   90.00
#
_symmetry.space_group_name_H-M   'P 1'
#
loop_
_entity.id
_entity.type
_entity.pdbx_description
1 polymer ?
#
loop_
_entity_poly.entity_id
_entity_poly.type
_entity_poly.pdbx_seq_one_letter_code
_entity_poly.pdbx_strand_id
1 'polypeptide(L)'
;MVEPVWKKYLTDWNEGLGVVYERFVLNDYLDQLVDTHRIQTVLEAPLYGMAGVSGINSVRLAERGCDVTLVGNNRDRMEGVRNIWERLNLPANFVRQPDFRQLPFADNSFDLTWEWAGLWYLPDAEQLLKELVRVSRKLVLVAMPNNIQVGYLLRKYVIDRDFFETIDERWVDINRIKNTLAEAGVLVIDEGVLDVPPWPDTVMPAAEVLKRLGINSKKLNNQFTGEGWTWSTMAYYLGEQPELRDRVMKYAWFDHAPIPWQLKTIWAHHRYILGHVTS
;
A
#
# COMPACT_ATOMS: atom_id res chain seq x y z
N MET A 1 18.37 -6.03 19.01
CA MET A 1 17.05 -5.78 18.36
C MET A 1 17.32 -5.40 16.92
N VAL A 2 16.70 -6.08 15.98
CA VAL A 2 16.80 -5.72 14.56
C VAL A 2 16.05 -4.40 14.36
N GLU A 3 16.68 -3.43 13.70
CA GLU A 3 16.05 -2.13 13.44
C GLU A 3 14.87 -2.31 12.49
N PRO A 4 13.70 -1.68 12.77
CA PRO A 4 12.54 -1.80 11.87
C PRO A 4 12.85 -1.29 10.47
N VAL A 5 12.45 -2.05 9.45
CA VAL A 5 12.75 -1.79 8.03
C VAL A 5 12.34 -0.37 7.59
N TRP A 6 11.23 0.16 8.10
CA TRP A 6 10.76 1.50 7.76
C TRP A 6 11.74 2.63 8.09
N LYS A 7 12.61 2.44 9.10
CA LYS A 7 13.60 3.46 9.48
C LYS A 7 14.65 3.69 8.39
N LYS A 8 15.05 2.62 7.70
CA LYS A 8 15.96 2.73 6.56
C LYS A 8 15.43 3.71 5.52
N TYR A 9 14.16 3.61 5.21
CA TYR A 9 13.53 4.42 4.17
C TYR A 9 13.18 5.86 4.56
N LEU A 10 13.49 6.29 5.77
CA LEU A 10 13.45 7.72 6.12
C LEU A 10 14.61 8.51 5.49
N THR A 11 15.71 7.84 5.14
CA THR A 11 16.93 8.46 4.61
C THR A 11 17.44 7.81 3.32
N ASP A 12 17.22 6.53 3.11
CA ASP A 12 17.54 5.81 1.88
C ASP A 12 16.25 5.53 1.09
N TRP A 13 16.05 6.30 0.05
CA TRP A 13 14.83 6.24 -0.76
C TRP A 13 14.91 5.30 -1.95
N ASN A 14 15.90 4.41 -1.99
CA ASN A 14 15.96 3.37 -2.99
C ASN A 14 15.01 2.22 -2.60
N GLU A 15 13.81 2.25 -3.18
CA GLU A 15 12.70 1.34 -2.82
C GLU A 15 12.74 0.02 -3.60
N GLY A 16 13.40 0.02 -4.75
CA GLY A 16 13.37 -1.09 -5.72
C GLY A 16 12.20 -0.98 -6.71
N LEU A 17 12.38 -1.64 -7.86
CA LEU A 17 11.44 -1.56 -8.98
C LEU A 17 10.00 -1.98 -8.60
N GLY A 18 9.84 -3.04 -7.81
CA GLY A 18 8.52 -3.56 -7.44
C GLY A 18 7.70 -2.55 -6.66
N VAL A 19 8.29 -1.93 -5.64
CA VAL A 19 7.61 -0.92 -4.80
C VAL A 19 7.26 0.33 -5.60
N VAL A 20 8.17 0.78 -6.47
CA VAL A 20 7.89 1.95 -7.34
C VAL A 20 6.78 1.63 -8.34
N TYR A 21 6.74 0.43 -8.89
CA TYR A 21 5.69 -0.02 -9.78
C TYR A 21 4.33 -0.02 -9.07
N GLU A 22 4.23 -0.67 -7.91
CA GLU A 22 3.04 -0.70 -7.06
C GLU A 22 2.53 0.72 -6.77
N ARG A 23 3.44 1.65 -6.44
CA ARG A 23 3.09 3.05 -6.16
C ARG A 23 2.44 3.75 -7.35
N PHE A 24 2.95 3.56 -8.56
CA PHE A 24 2.37 4.21 -9.73
C PHE A 24 1.04 3.57 -10.15
N VAL A 25 0.88 2.26 -10.02
CA VAL A 25 -0.41 1.60 -10.24
C VAL A 25 -1.45 2.08 -9.23
N LEU A 26 -1.06 2.19 -7.95
CA LEU A 26 -1.92 2.75 -6.91
C LEU A 26 -2.29 4.21 -7.21
N ASN A 27 -1.35 5.05 -7.62
CA ASN A 27 -1.62 6.44 -8.00
C ASN A 27 -2.67 6.54 -9.11
N ASP A 28 -2.56 5.71 -10.14
CA ASP A 28 -3.53 5.70 -11.25
C ASP A 28 -4.93 5.30 -10.75
N TYR A 29 -5.03 4.34 -9.83
CA TYR A 29 -6.29 3.96 -9.22
C TYR A 29 -6.87 5.08 -8.32
N LEU A 30 -6.04 5.71 -7.50
CA LEU A 30 -6.47 6.84 -6.66
C LEU A 30 -6.93 8.04 -7.49
N ASP A 31 -6.28 8.33 -8.63
CA ASP A 31 -6.73 9.35 -9.58
C ASP A 31 -8.13 9.07 -10.09
N GLN A 32 -8.42 7.81 -10.48
CA GLN A 32 -9.74 7.40 -10.91
C GLN A 32 -10.81 7.58 -9.81
N LEU A 33 -10.47 7.25 -8.56
CA LEU A 33 -11.39 7.45 -7.43
C LEU A 33 -11.70 8.94 -7.21
N VAL A 34 -10.69 9.81 -7.25
CA VAL A 34 -10.88 11.27 -7.10
C VAL A 34 -11.81 11.78 -8.19
N ASP A 35 -11.57 11.41 -9.45
CA ASP A 35 -12.35 11.90 -10.58
C ASP A 35 -13.80 11.37 -10.56
N THR A 36 -13.97 10.07 -10.26
CA THR A 36 -15.28 9.41 -10.28
C THR A 36 -16.16 9.85 -9.11
N HIS A 37 -15.59 9.95 -7.92
CA HIS A 37 -16.35 10.16 -6.68
C HIS A 37 -16.19 11.57 -6.08
N ARG A 38 -15.43 12.44 -6.76
CA ARG A 38 -15.19 13.84 -6.32
C ARG A 38 -14.71 13.88 -4.88
N ILE A 39 -13.63 13.14 -4.59
CA ILE A 39 -13.00 13.06 -3.28
C ILE A 39 -12.29 14.39 -2.99
N GLN A 40 -12.53 14.94 -1.80
CA GLN A 40 -11.91 16.17 -1.32
C GLN A 40 -11.16 15.97 -0.01
N THR A 41 -11.68 15.12 0.88
CA THR A 41 -11.08 14.86 2.20
C THR A 41 -10.76 13.38 2.34
N VAL A 42 -9.53 13.08 2.76
CA VAL A 42 -9.00 11.71 2.81
C VAL A 42 -8.37 11.42 4.16
N LEU A 43 -8.66 10.24 4.70
CA LEU A 43 -7.98 9.67 5.85
C LEU A 43 -7.27 8.39 5.45
N GLU A 44 -5.95 8.31 5.64
CA GLU A 44 -5.16 7.08 5.58
C GLU A 44 -4.84 6.60 7.01
N ALA A 45 -5.30 5.41 7.37
CA ALA A 45 -4.99 4.77 8.64
C ALA A 45 -5.12 3.23 8.54
N PRO A 46 -4.12 2.48 9.06
CA PRO A 46 -2.95 2.93 9.77
C PRO A 46 -1.85 3.37 8.82
N LEU A 47 -0.99 4.26 9.26
CA LEU A 47 0.25 4.58 8.58
C LEU A 47 1.26 3.45 8.81
N TYR A 48 0.97 2.33 8.21
CA TYR A 48 1.71 1.08 8.27
C TYR A 48 2.07 0.61 6.86
N GLY A 49 2.58 -0.57 6.83
CA GLY A 49 2.64 -1.36 5.64
C GLY A 49 3.86 -1.11 4.79
N MET A 50 3.73 -1.28 3.60
CA MET A 50 4.63 -1.39 2.47
C MET A 50 6.14 -1.45 2.74
N ALA A 51 6.81 -2.27 2.02
CA ALA A 51 8.22 -2.07 1.74
C ALA A 51 8.40 -0.67 1.09
N GLY A 52 9.47 0.04 1.44
CA GLY A 52 9.74 1.36 0.88
C GLY A 52 9.41 2.52 1.81
N VAL A 53 9.30 3.72 1.25
CA VAL A 53 9.11 4.96 2.00
C VAL A 53 7.74 4.97 2.63
N SER A 54 7.69 5.04 3.96
CA SER A 54 6.42 5.08 4.70
C SER A 54 5.69 6.40 4.50
N GLY A 55 4.35 6.33 4.45
CA GLY A 55 3.47 7.50 4.53
C GLY A 55 3.42 8.36 3.27
N ILE A 56 3.86 7.85 2.12
CA ILE A 56 3.75 8.56 0.84
C ILE A 56 2.67 7.99 -0.09
N ASN A 57 1.83 7.06 0.40
CA ASN A 57 0.76 6.49 -0.39
C ASN A 57 -0.28 7.55 -0.79
N SER A 58 -0.59 8.49 0.12
CA SER A 58 -1.54 9.57 -0.12
C SER A 58 -0.94 10.83 -0.78
N VAL A 59 0.37 10.82 -1.15
CA VAL A 59 1.01 11.97 -1.80
C VAL A 59 0.27 12.37 -3.08
N ARG A 60 -0.11 11.37 -3.90
CA ARG A 60 -0.85 11.63 -5.12
C ARG A 60 -2.20 12.32 -4.87
N LEU A 61 -2.89 11.96 -3.80
CA LEU A 61 -4.15 12.61 -3.41
C LEU A 61 -3.94 14.08 -3.03
N ALA A 62 -2.86 14.39 -2.31
CA ALA A 62 -2.49 15.78 -1.99
C ALA A 62 -2.11 16.58 -3.25
N GLU A 63 -1.35 15.98 -4.21
CA GLU A 63 -1.08 16.61 -5.51
C GLU A 63 -2.36 16.92 -6.28
N ARG A 64 -3.41 16.11 -6.11
CA ARG A 64 -4.75 16.33 -6.69
C ARG A 64 -5.59 17.37 -5.92
N GLY A 65 -5.03 17.96 -4.86
CA GLY A 65 -5.68 18.99 -4.05
C GLY A 65 -6.64 18.45 -2.98
N CYS A 66 -6.57 17.17 -2.65
CA CYS A 66 -7.32 16.63 -1.53
C CYS A 66 -6.70 17.07 -0.18
N ASP A 67 -7.56 17.31 0.82
CA ASP A 67 -7.12 17.49 2.21
C ASP A 67 -6.83 16.10 2.81
N VAL A 68 -5.54 15.81 3.04
CA VAL A 68 -5.06 14.51 3.47
C VAL A 68 -4.75 14.51 4.96
N THR A 69 -5.30 13.52 5.66
CA THR A 69 -4.98 13.22 7.05
C THR A 69 -4.34 11.84 7.16
N LEU A 70 -3.16 11.78 7.78
CA LEU A 70 -2.40 10.56 8.00
C LEU A 70 -2.41 10.20 9.50
N VAL A 71 -2.81 8.97 9.81
CA VAL A 71 -2.91 8.49 11.19
C VAL A 71 -1.97 7.32 11.43
N GLY A 72 -1.10 7.47 12.44
CA GLY A 72 -0.16 6.42 12.84
C GLY A 72 -0.01 6.34 14.36
N ASN A 73 0.42 5.20 14.87
CA ASN A 73 0.61 4.99 16.31
C ASN A 73 2.06 5.24 16.79
N ASN A 74 3.04 5.16 15.92
CA ASN A 74 4.45 5.30 16.25
C ASN A 74 4.91 6.75 16.07
N ARG A 75 5.43 7.35 17.16
CA ARG A 75 5.86 8.76 17.17
C ARG A 75 7.00 9.03 16.19
N ASP A 76 8.04 8.21 16.22
CA ASP A 76 9.25 8.45 15.43
C ASP A 76 8.96 8.30 13.93
N ARG A 77 8.10 7.32 13.59
CA ARG A 77 7.62 7.15 12.19
C ARG A 77 6.82 8.36 11.74
N MET A 78 5.88 8.85 12.57
CA MET A 78 5.06 10.01 12.23
C MET A 78 5.90 11.26 12.02
N GLU A 79 6.93 11.48 12.86
CA GLU A 79 7.86 12.59 12.71
C GLU A 79 8.69 12.47 11.42
N GLY A 80 9.22 11.28 11.15
CA GLY A 80 9.95 11.01 9.89
C GLY A 80 9.09 11.22 8.64
N VAL A 81 7.83 10.77 8.66
CA VAL A 81 6.89 10.99 7.56
C VAL A 81 6.56 12.47 7.39
N ARG A 82 6.35 13.20 8.47
CA ARG A 82 6.15 14.68 8.41
C ARG A 82 7.31 15.37 7.70
N ASN A 83 8.55 15.03 8.06
CA ASN A 83 9.74 15.59 7.41
C ASN A 83 9.79 15.28 5.91
N ILE A 84 9.32 14.09 5.49
CA ILE A 84 9.22 13.72 4.08
C ILE A 84 8.20 14.63 3.37
N TRP A 85 7.01 14.81 3.93
CA TRP A 85 5.97 15.67 3.34
C TRP A 85 6.37 17.14 3.29
N GLU A 86 7.09 17.64 4.29
CA GLU A 86 7.68 19.00 4.28
C GLU A 86 8.66 19.16 3.11
N ARG A 87 9.49 18.14 2.83
CA ARG A 87 10.41 18.16 1.66
C ARG A 87 9.69 18.16 0.34
N LEU A 88 8.54 17.47 0.25
CA LEU A 88 7.68 17.47 -0.93
C LEU A 88 6.91 18.79 -1.09
N ASN A 89 6.95 19.66 -0.09
CA ASN A 89 6.17 20.92 -0.03
C ASN A 89 4.67 20.66 -0.24
N LEU A 90 4.16 19.57 0.32
CA LEU A 90 2.74 19.18 0.26
C LEU A 90 2.12 19.27 1.65
N PRO A 91 0.91 19.85 1.77
CA PRO A 91 0.20 19.90 3.05
C PRO A 91 -0.41 18.54 3.39
N ALA A 92 -0.35 18.18 4.67
CA ALA A 92 -1.14 17.09 5.24
C ALA A 92 -1.32 17.28 6.75
N ASN A 93 -2.36 16.67 7.30
CA ASN A 93 -2.61 16.60 8.73
C ASN A 93 -1.99 15.31 9.28
N PHE A 94 -1.20 15.40 10.33
CA PHE A 94 -0.55 14.25 10.96
C PHE A 94 -1.11 14.04 12.35
N VAL A 95 -1.80 12.93 12.55
CA VAL A 95 -2.43 12.58 13.82
C VAL A 95 -1.80 11.32 14.40
N ARG A 96 -1.20 11.46 15.57
CA ARG A 96 -0.72 10.31 16.31
C ARG A 96 -1.86 9.72 17.14
N GLN A 97 -2.26 8.48 16.84
CA GLN A 97 -3.28 7.75 17.56
C GLN A 97 -2.71 6.40 18.05
N PRO A 98 -2.37 6.30 19.34
CA PRO A 98 -1.80 5.06 19.90
C PRO A 98 -2.77 3.88 19.89
N ASP A 99 -4.07 4.16 19.97
CA ASP A 99 -5.14 3.18 20.00
C ASP A 99 -6.09 3.39 18.82
N PHE A 100 -6.03 2.50 17.85
CA PHE A 100 -6.88 2.57 16.65
C PHE A 100 -8.31 2.12 16.87
N ARG A 101 -8.68 1.67 18.08
CA ARG A 101 -10.07 1.31 18.41
C ARG A 101 -11.00 2.52 18.47
N GLN A 102 -10.43 3.71 18.56
CA GLN A 102 -11.20 4.96 18.52
C GLN A 102 -10.37 6.05 17.83
N LEU A 103 -10.78 6.43 16.64
CA LEU A 103 -10.16 7.55 15.92
C LEU A 103 -10.70 8.89 16.42
N PRO A 104 -9.84 9.94 16.57
CA PRO A 104 -10.21 11.21 17.16
C PRO A 104 -10.96 12.13 16.18
N PHE A 105 -11.89 11.57 15.42
CA PHE A 105 -12.68 12.29 14.42
C PHE A 105 -14.18 12.06 14.62
N ALA A 106 -14.99 13.03 14.23
CA ALA A 106 -16.43 12.88 14.20
C ALA A 106 -16.88 11.89 13.12
N ASP A 107 -18.07 11.36 13.23
CA ASP A 107 -18.68 10.53 12.20
C ASP A 107 -18.77 11.30 10.88
N ASN A 108 -18.63 10.60 9.78
CA ASN A 108 -18.78 11.16 8.42
C ASN A 108 -17.84 12.36 8.11
N SER A 109 -16.62 12.37 8.66
CA SER A 109 -15.67 13.48 8.49
C SER A 109 -14.91 13.48 7.17
N PHE A 110 -14.74 12.30 6.54
CA PHE A 110 -13.90 12.14 5.35
C PHE A 110 -14.69 11.58 4.18
N ASP A 111 -14.40 12.05 2.97
CA ASP A 111 -14.99 11.49 1.74
C ASP A 111 -14.47 10.08 1.46
N LEU A 112 -13.17 9.86 1.70
CA LEU A 112 -12.50 8.57 1.56
C LEU A 112 -11.71 8.26 2.83
N THR A 113 -11.98 7.12 3.42
CA THR A 113 -11.08 6.51 4.40
C THR A 113 -10.44 5.28 3.80
N TRP A 114 -9.16 5.05 4.05
CA TRP A 114 -8.50 3.94 3.43
C TRP A 114 -7.29 3.41 4.21
N GLU A 115 -6.95 2.17 3.90
CA GLU A 115 -5.76 1.51 4.38
C GLU A 115 -5.08 0.72 3.25
N TRP A 116 -3.77 0.55 3.36
CA TRP A 116 -2.98 -0.21 2.40
C TRP A 116 -2.14 -1.26 3.11
N ALA A 117 -2.61 -2.50 3.08
CA ALA A 117 -1.92 -3.67 3.62
C ALA A 117 -1.44 -3.51 5.08
N GLY A 118 -2.19 -2.75 5.89
CA GLY A 118 -1.83 -2.46 7.28
C GLY A 118 -2.54 -3.32 8.32
N LEU A 119 -3.72 -3.85 8.00
CA LEU A 119 -4.59 -4.54 8.96
C LEU A 119 -3.94 -5.77 9.60
N TRP A 120 -3.21 -6.57 8.84
CA TRP A 120 -2.60 -7.80 9.34
C TRP A 120 -1.49 -7.59 10.38
N TYR A 121 -1.02 -6.35 10.58
CA TYR A 121 -0.06 -5.98 11.64
C TYR A 121 -0.73 -5.56 12.95
N LEU A 122 -2.06 -5.44 12.97
CA LEU A 122 -2.77 -4.85 14.09
C LEU A 122 -3.54 -5.89 14.88
N PRO A 123 -3.41 -5.88 16.21
CA PRO A 123 -4.21 -6.75 17.07
C PRO A 123 -5.71 -6.39 17.02
N ASP A 124 -6.02 -5.12 16.85
CA ASP A 124 -7.39 -4.57 16.88
C ASP A 124 -7.86 -4.14 15.47
N ALA A 125 -7.47 -4.88 14.43
CA ALA A 125 -7.76 -4.54 13.03
C ALA A 125 -9.27 -4.42 12.73
N GLU A 126 -10.12 -5.24 13.37
CA GLU A 126 -11.57 -5.17 13.22
C GLU A 126 -12.12 -3.84 13.72
N GLN A 127 -11.65 -3.37 14.87
CA GLN A 127 -12.07 -2.10 15.44
C GLN A 127 -11.62 -0.92 14.59
N LEU A 128 -10.38 -0.96 14.09
CA LEU A 128 -9.93 0.05 13.13
C LEU A 128 -10.80 0.08 11.88
N LEU A 129 -11.14 -1.09 11.32
CA LEU A 129 -11.96 -1.13 10.12
C LEU A 129 -13.35 -0.53 10.37
N LYS A 130 -13.97 -0.82 11.52
CA LYS A 130 -15.23 -0.20 11.94
C LYS A 130 -15.11 1.32 12.15
N GLU A 131 -13.99 1.79 12.69
CA GLU A 131 -13.70 3.22 12.85
C GLU A 131 -13.49 3.93 11.50
N LEU A 132 -12.78 3.30 10.54
CA LEU A 132 -12.67 3.82 9.19
C LEU A 132 -14.04 4.00 8.55
N VAL A 133 -14.96 3.05 8.75
CA VAL A 133 -16.34 3.17 8.28
C VAL A 133 -17.07 4.31 8.99
N ARG A 134 -17.00 4.40 10.33
CA ARG A 134 -17.68 5.43 11.12
C ARG A 134 -17.30 6.85 10.68
N VAL A 135 -15.99 7.09 10.46
CA VAL A 135 -15.51 8.43 10.09
C VAL A 135 -15.63 8.72 8.59
N SER A 136 -16.02 7.72 7.78
CA SER A 136 -16.22 7.87 6.35
C SER A 136 -17.62 8.38 6.02
N ARG A 137 -17.68 9.34 5.09
CA ARG A 137 -18.93 9.91 4.58
C ARG A 137 -19.38 9.26 3.27
N LYS A 138 -18.44 8.78 2.46
CA LYS A 138 -18.76 8.22 1.13
C LYS A 138 -18.15 6.84 0.95
N LEU A 139 -16.82 6.73 1.03
CA LEU A 139 -16.09 5.55 0.57
C LEU A 139 -15.10 5.05 1.61
N VAL A 140 -15.01 3.73 1.68
CA VAL A 140 -13.94 3.01 2.38
C VAL A 140 -13.20 2.16 1.36
N LEU A 141 -11.88 2.33 1.26
CA LEU A 141 -11.00 1.49 0.45
C LEU A 141 -10.11 0.66 1.37
N VAL A 142 -10.18 -0.64 1.21
CA VAL A 142 -9.34 -1.60 1.95
C VAL A 142 -8.52 -2.41 0.96
N ALA A 143 -7.21 -2.34 1.07
CA ALA A 143 -6.32 -3.16 0.28
C ALA A 143 -5.57 -4.15 1.18
N MET A 144 -5.37 -5.36 0.69
CA MET A 144 -4.69 -6.41 1.43
C MET A 144 -3.73 -7.16 0.51
N PRO A 145 -2.65 -7.75 1.09
CA PRO A 145 -1.81 -8.68 0.35
C PRO A 145 -2.63 -9.84 -0.19
N ASN A 146 -2.33 -10.26 -1.38
CA ASN A 146 -3.06 -11.33 -2.05
C ASN A 146 -2.51 -12.70 -1.64
N ASN A 147 -3.22 -13.38 -0.76
CA ASN A 147 -2.81 -14.65 -0.15
C ASN A 147 -2.81 -15.87 -1.09
N ILE A 148 -3.33 -15.74 -2.30
CA ILE A 148 -3.28 -16.80 -3.32
C ILE A 148 -2.23 -16.54 -4.42
N GLN A 149 -1.52 -15.42 -4.33
CA GLN A 149 -0.47 -15.06 -5.26
C GLN A 149 0.76 -15.97 -5.09
N VAL A 150 1.40 -16.32 -6.21
CA VAL A 150 2.52 -17.27 -6.23
C VAL A 150 3.68 -16.85 -5.32
N GLY A 151 4.06 -15.57 -5.33
CA GLY A 151 5.14 -15.06 -4.48
C GLY A 151 4.78 -15.06 -2.99
N TYR A 152 3.52 -14.75 -2.65
CA TYR A 152 3.02 -14.86 -1.28
C TYR A 152 3.16 -16.29 -0.75
N LEU A 153 2.70 -17.28 -1.54
CA LEU A 153 2.78 -18.68 -1.15
C LEU A 153 4.24 -19.15 -1.04
N LEU A 154 5.10 -18.71 -1.96
CA LEU A 154 6.53 -19.01 -1.92
C LEU A 154 7.19 -18.44 -0.65
N ARG A 155 6.90 -17.19 -0.30
CA ARG A 155 7.37 -16.58 0.95
C ARG A 155 6.88 -17.37 2.17
N LYS A 156 5.58 -17.63 2.24
CA LYS A 156 4.95 -18.29 3.38
C LYS A 156 5.52 -19.67 3.66
N TYR A 157 5.72 -20.48 2.63
CA TYR A 157 6.07 -21.87 2.83
C TYR A 157 7.57 -22.18 2.69
N VAL A 158 8.34 -21.29 2.04
CA VAL A 158 9.74 -21.59 1.68
C VAL A 158 10.71 -20.52 2.18
N ILE A 159 10.44 -19.23 1.89
CA ILE A 159 11.46 -18.19 1.97
C ILE A 159 11.48 -17.49 3.34
N ASP A 160 10.30 -17.17 3.92
CA ASP A 160 10.17 -16.18 5.00
C ASP A 160 9.11 -16.59 6.04
N ARG A 161 9.16 -17.83 6.47
CA ARG A 161 8.16 -18.42 7.39
C ARG A 161 8.01 -17.63 8.68
N ASP A 162 9.13 -17.19 9.25
CA ASP A 162 9.16 -16.48 10.53
C ASP A 162 8.37 -15.16 10.48
N PHE A 163 8.34 -14.50 9.32
CA PHE A 163 7.53 -13.30 9.13
C PHE A 163 6.03 -13.60 9.33
N PHE A 164 5.54 -14.73 8.83
CA PHE A 164 4.12 -15.09 8.92
C PHE A 164 3.67 -15.44 10.34
N GLU A 165 4.61 -15.71 11.26
CA GLU A 165 4.32 -15.87 12.69
C GLU A 165 4.09 -14.52 13.39
N THR A 166 4.48 -13.40 12.77
CA THR A 166 4.39 -12.06 13.36
C THR A 166 3.15 -11.28 12.94
N ILE A 167 2.33 -11.83 12.05
CA ILE A 167 1.16 -11.17 11.47
C ILE A 167 -0.13 -11.97 11.73
N ASP A 168 -1.26 -11.29 11.61
CA ASP A 168 -2.57 -11.94 11.64
C ASP A 168 -3.12 -12.16 10.23
N GLU A 169 -2.86 -13.34 9.66
CA GLU A 169 -3.30 -13.71 8.31
C GLU A 169 -4.83 -13.72 8.14
N ARG A 170 -5.62 -13.65 9.20
CA ARG A 170 -7.08 -13.53 9.07
C ARG A 170 -7.47 -12.24 8.35
N TRP A 171 -6.59 -11.21 8.36
CA TRP A 171 -6.82 -9.92 7.72
C TRP A 171 -6.32 -9.82 6.28
N VAL A 172 -5.92 -10.94 5.68
CA VAL A 172 -5.74 -11.07 4.22
C VAL A 172 -6.86 -11.91 3.59
N ASP A 173 -7.81 -12.40 4.39
CA ASP A 173 -9.02 -13.07 3.89
C ASP A 173 -10.05 -12.01 3.47
N ILE A 174 -10.25 -11.91 2.16
CA ILE A 174 -11.19 -10.95 1.57
C ILE A 174 -12.63 -11.15 2.07
N ASN A 175 -13.06 -12.39 2.33
CA ASN A 175 -14.42 -12.65 2.81
C ASN A 175 -14.61 -12.14 4.24
N ARG A 176 -13.59 -12.28 5.09
CA ARG A 176 -13.62 -11.70 6.43
C ARG A 176 -13.77 -10.19 6.38
N ILE A 177 -12.97 -9.52 5.55
CA ILE A 177 -13.03 -8.06 5.40
C ILE A 177 -14.40 -7.64 4.87
N LYS A 178 -14.92 -8.31 3.83
CA LYS A 178 -16.26 -8.03 3.28
C LYS A 178 -17.36 -8.18 4.33
N ASN A 179 -17.30 -9.23 5.15
CA ASN A 179 -18.28 -9.45 6.21
C ASN A 179 -18.20 -8.34 7.27
N THR A 180 -17.01 -7.98 7.72
CA THR A 180 -16.81 -6.89 8.69
C THR A 180 -17.32 -5.55 8.14
N LEU A 181 -17.06 -5.26 6.86
CA LEU A 181 -17.58 -4.06 6.20
C LEU A 181 -19.10 -4.08 6.09
N ALA A 182 -19.70 -5.21 5.72
CA ALA A 182 -21.15 -5.36 5.61
C ALA A 182 -21.84 -5.20 6.99
N GLU A 183 -21.27 -5.78 8.05
CA GLU A 183 -21.75 -5.60 9.44
C GLU A 183 -21.67 -4.14 9.90
N ALA A 184 -20.71 -3.37 9.36
CA ALA A 184 -20.56 -1.95 9.64
C ALA A 184 -21.40 -1.03 8.72
N GLY A 185 -22.27 -1.58 7.86
CA GLY A 185 -23.15 -0.81 6.98
C GLY A 185 -22.50 -0.33 5.68
N VAL A 186 -21.56 -1.09 5.15
CA VAL A 186 -20.90 -0.78 3.88
C VAL A 186 -21.40 -1.69 2.77
N LEU A 187 -21.79 -1.08 1.65
CA LEU A 187 -22.10 -1.79 0.40
C LEU A 187 -20.83 -1.86 -0.46
N VAL A 188 -20.34 -3.05 -0.74
CA VAL A 188 -19.22 -3.23 -1.70
C VAL A 188 -19.68 -2.83 -3.09
N ILE A 189 -19.02 -1.85 -3.69
CA ILE A 189 -19.35 -1.31 -5.01
C ILE A 189 -18.31 -1.70 -6.07
N ASP A 190 -17.09 -2.03 -5.65
CA ASP A 190 -16.04 -2.54 -6.52
C ASP A 190 -15.09 -3.44 -5.74
N GLU A 191 -14.55 -4.46 -6.40
CA GLU A 191 -13.48 -5.31 -5.88
C GLU A 191 -12.60 -5.82 -7.03
N GLY A 192 -11.32 -5.98 -6.75
CA GLY A 192 -10.40 -6.43 -7.78
C GLY A 192 -9.01 -6.70 -7.26
N VAL A 193 -8.09 -6.56 -8.19
CA VAL A 193 -6.66 -6.69 -7.94
C VAL A 193 -5.95 -5.43 -8.43
N LEU A 194 -4.87 -5.10 -7.75
CA LEU A 194 -3.94 -4.06 -8.14
C LEU A 194 -2.53 -4.63 -8.15
N ASP A 195 -1.66 -3.98 -8.93
CA ASP A 195 -0.25 -4.32 -8.97
C ASP A 195 0.01 -5.75 -9.49
N VAL A 196 -0.10 -5.89 -10.82
CA VAL A 196 0.08 -7.17 -11.53
C VAL A 196 1.32 -7.10 -12.43
N PRO A 197 2.53 -7.01 -11.85
CA PRO A 197 3.75 -6.91 -12.64
C PRO A 197 4.11 -8.25 -13.30
N PRO A 198 5.00 -8.26 -14.31
CA PRO A 198 5.46 -9.50 -14.93
C PRO A 198 6.49 -10.29 -14.09
N TRP A 199 6.58 -10.03 -12.80
CA TRP A 199 7.43 -10.75 -11.84
C TRP A 199 6.62 -11.09 -10.57
N PRO A 200 6.99 -12.18 -9.84
CA PRO A 200 6.33 -12.53 -8.59
C PRO A 200 6.71 -11.54 -7.47
N ASP A 201 5.74 -11.19 -6.63
CA ASP A 201 6.04 -10.44 -5.41
C ASP A 201 6.70 -11.33 -4.36
N THR A 202 7.92 -10.99 -4.03
CA THR A 202 8.65 -11.63 -2.95
C THR A 202 8.98 -10.66 -1.82
N VAL A 203 8.62 -9.37 -1.97
CA VAL A 203 8.98 -8.25 -1.06
C VAL A 203 10.48 -8.17 -0.77
N MET A 204 11.28 -9.02 -1.42
CA MET A 204 12.72 -9.09 -1.31
C MET A 204 13.36 -8.73 -2.63
N PRO A 205 14.57 -8.14 -2.60
CA PRO A 205 15.36 -7.99 -3.83
C PRO A 205 15.51 -9.34 -4.53
N ALA A 206 15.28 -9.38 -5.84
CA ALA A 206 15.35 -10.62 -6.62
C ALA A 206 16.67 -11.38 -6.42
N ALA A 207 17.77 -10.66 -6.20
CA ALA A 207 19.08 -11.23 -5.87
C ALA A 207 19.06 -12.06 -4.57
N GLU A 208 18.36 -11.59 -3.54
CA GLU A 208 18.24 -12.30 -2.26
C GLU A 208 17.36 -13.54 -2.39
N VAL A 209 16.27 -13.44 -3.15
CA VAL A 209 15.41 -14.60 -3.46
C VAL A 209 16.19 -15.68 -4.20
N LEU A 210 16.92 -15.31 -5.26
CA LEU A 210 17.72 -16.26 -6.01
C LEU A 210 18.80 -16.92 -5.14
N LYS A 211 19.46 -16.15 -4.27
CA LYS A 211 20.43 -16.68 -3.31
C LYS A 211 19.81 -17.69 -2.35
N ARG A 212 18.63 -17.41 -1.79
CA ARG A 212 17.91 -18.33 -0.88
C ARG A 212 17.43 -19.59 -1.61
N LEU A 213 17.12 -19.48 -2.90
CA LEU A 213 16.78 -20.62 -3.76
C LEU A 213 18.01 -21.37 -4.31
N GLY A 214 19.24 -20.97 -3.91
CA GLY A 214 20.48 -21.60 -4.37
C GLY A 214 20.87 -21.28 -5.83
N ILE A 215 20.21 -20.28 -6.43
CA ILE A 215 20.45 -19.88 -7.83
C ILE A 215 21.44 -18.72 -7.86
N ASN A 216 22.66 -19.01 -8.29
CA ASN A 216 23.76 -18.03 -8.36
C ASN A 216 23.99 -17.57 -9.81
N SER A 217 23.18 -16.64 -10.31
CA SER A 217 23.30 -16.11 -11.68
C SER A 217 23.67 -14.62 -11.68
N LYS A 218 24.94 -14.31 -12.01
CA LYS A 218 25.41 -12.92 -12.15
C LYS A 218 24.61 -12.13 -13.19
N LYS A 219 24.13 -12.78 -14.25
CA LYS A 219 23.39 -12.13 -15.35
C LYS A 219 21.97 -11.70 -14.92
N LEU A 220 21.31 -12.50 -14.08
CA LEU A 220 20.01 -12.16 -13.49
C LEU A 220 20.16 -11.09 -12.41
N ASN A 221 21.18 -11.17 -11.56
CA ASN A 221 21.45 -10.14 -10.56
C ASN A 221 21.62 -8.76 -11.19
N ASN A 222 22.40 -8.61 -12.23
CA ASN A 222 22.65 -7.31 -12.88
C ASN A 222 21.39 -6.73 -13.54
N GLN A 223 20.46 -7.57 -13.98
CA GLN A 223 19.21 -7.14 -14.62
C GLN A 223 18.21 -6.58 -13.60
N PHE A 224 18.20 -7.11 -12.37
CA PHE A 224 17.28 -6.71 -11.31
C PHE A 224 17.86 -5.68 -10.33
N THR A 225 19.17 -5.66 -10.14
CA THR A 225 19.83 -4.65 -9.28
C THR A 225 20.09 -3.33 -10.00
N GLY A 226 19.97 -3.31 -11.35
CA GLY A 226 20.14 -2.10 -12.17
C GLY A 226 21.42 -1.35 -11.80
N GLU A 227 22.61 -1.87 -12.19
CA GLU A 227 23.85 -1.14 -11.95
C GLU A 227 23.70 0.30 -12.45
N GLY A 228 23.73 1.27 -11.53
CA GLY A 228 23.69 2.69 -11.82
C GLY A 228 22.32 3.37 -11.82
N TRP A 229 21.24 2.70 -11.40
CA TRP A 229 19.92 3.32 -11.32
C TRP A 229 19.31 3.19 -9.92
N THR A 230 18.80 4.31 -9.39
CA THR A 230 18.07 4.34 -8.12
C THR A 230 16.56 4.36 -8.39
N TRP A 231 15.85 3.37 -7.85
CA TRP A 231 14.39 3.29 -7.93
C TRP A 231 13.78 4.03 -6.75
N SER A 232 13.40 5.28 -6.97
CA SER A 232 12.94 6.14 -5.88
C SER A 232 11.69 6.94 -6.27
N THR A 233 10.57 6.60 -5.66
CA THR A 233 9.33 7.39 -5.80
C THR A 233 9.54 8.82 -5.27
N MET A 234 10.36 8.99 -4.23
CA MET A 234 10.71 10.31 -3.71
C MET A 234 11.44 11.17 -4.74
N ALA A 235 12.43 10.60 -5.46
CA ALA A 235 13.13 11.33 -6.52
C ALA A 235 12.16 11.74 -7.66
N TYR A 236 11.15 10.92 -7.94
CA TYR A 236 10.08 11.28 -8.88
C TYR A 236 9.25 12.48 -8.37
N TYR A 237 8.74 12.41 -7.14
CA TYR A 237 7.92 13.48 -6.57
C TYR A 237 8.70 14.80 -6.36
N LEU A 238 10.02 14.72 -6.14
CA LEU A 238 10.89 15.88 -6.07
C LEU A 238 11.27 16.45 -7.45
N GLY A 239 10.85 15.80 -8.55
CA GLY A 239 11.18 16.22 -9.92
C GLY A 239 12.62 15.88 -10.36
N GLU A 240 13.35 15.10 -9.57
CA GLU A 240 14.73 14.68 -9.86
C GLU A 240 14.79 13.55 -10.92
N GLN A 241 13.73 12.75 -11.03
CA GLN A 241 13.58 11.65 -11.98
C GLN A 241 12.21 11.66 -12.66
N PRO A 242 11.86 12.67 -13.45
CA PRO A 242 10.52 12.80 -14.05
C PRO A 242 10.20 11.65 -15.02
N GLU A 243 11.18 11.02 -15.64
CA GLU A 243 11.01 9.89 -16.55
C GLU A 243 10.78 8.54 -15.85
N LEU A 244 10.88 8.50 -14.51
CA LEU A 244 10.77 7.25 -13.74
C LEU A 244 9.43 6.55 -13.98
N ARG A 245 8.33 7.30 -14.00
CA ARG A 245 7.00 6.74 -14.22
C ARG A 245 6.90 6.04 -15.58
N ASP A 246 7.30 6.68 -16.66
CA ASP A 246 7.25 6.09 -18.00
C ASP A 246 8.15 4.85 -18.10
N ARG A 247 9.29 4.89 -17.42
CA ARG A 247 10.23 3.77 -17.37
C ARG A 247 9.65 2.56 -16.65
N VAL A 248 8.87 2.78 -15.60
CA VAL A 248 8.26 1.74 -14.76
C VAL A 248 6.96 1.22 -15.38
N MET A 249 6.09 2.12 -15.84
CA MET A 249 4.75 1.78 -16.33
C MET A 249 4.75 1.00 -17.67
N LYS A 250 5.90 0.93 -18.37
CA LYS A 250 6.06 -0.02 -19.50
C LYS A 250 5.81 -1.49 -19.10
N TYR A 251 5.89 -1.81 -17.83
CA TYR A 251 5.59 -3.15 -17.31
C TYR A 251 4.12 -3.35 -16.97
N ALA A 252 3.29 -2.30 -17.00
CA ALA A 252 1.87 -2.36 -16.64
C ALA A 252 0.96 -2.97 -17.73
N TRP A 253 1.56 -3.55 -18.79
CA TRP A 253 0.79 -4.17 -19.86
C TRP A 253 -0.16 -5.27 -19.38
N PHE A 254 0.20 -5.98 -18.29
CA PHE A 254 -0.64 -7.03 -17.73
C PHE A 254 -1.75 -6.46 -16.84
N ASP A 255 -1.47 -5.41 -16.09
CA ASP A 255 -2.51 -4.65 -15.37
C ASP A 255 -3.58 -4.12 -16.34
N HIS A 256 -3.16 -3.60 -17.50
CA HIS A 256 -4.05 -3.04 -18.51
C HIS A 256 -4.63 -4.08 -19.48
N ALA A 257 -4.17 -5.33 -19.44
CA ALA A 257 -4.70 -6.37 -20.31
C ALA A 257 -6.21 -6.57 -20.08
N PRO A 258 -7.03 -6.71 -21.14
CA PRO A 258 -8.47 -6.92 -21.01
C PRO A 258 -8.80 -8.37 -20.60
N ILE A 259 -8.24 -8.77 -19.47
CA ILE A 259 -8.40 -10.10 -18.87
C ILE A 259 -9.20 -9.91 -17.58
N PRO A 260 -10.21 -10.76 -17.28
CA PRO A 260 -10.92 -10.70 -16.01
C PRO A 260 -9.96 -10.71 -14.82
N TRP A 261 -10.19 -9.82 -13.86
CA TRP A 261 -9.30 -9.68 -12.71
C TRP A 261 -9.13 -10.98 -11.91
N GLN A 262 -10.15 -11.85 -11.92
CA GLN A 262 -10.10 -13.18 -11.29
C GLN A 262 -8.95 -14.05 -11.84
N LEU A 263 -8.62 -13.92 -13.12
CA LEU A 263 -7.49 -14.63 -13.71
C LEU A 263 -6.15 -13.94 -13.37
N LYS A 264 -6.15 -12.63 -13.16
CA LYS A 264 -4.97 -11.88 -12.71
C LYS A 264 -4.64 -12.16 -11.24
N THR A 265 -5.60 -12.60 -10.44
CA THR A 265 -5.43 -12.81 -8.98
C THR A 265 -4.29 -13.76 -8.65
N ILE A 266 -3.99 -14.77 -9.47
CA ILE A 266 -2.89 -15.71 -9.23
C ILE A 266 -1.52 -14.97 -9.20
N TRP A 267 -1.44 -13.81 -9.85
CA TRP A 267 -0.20 -13.06 -10.05
C TRP A 267 -0.17 -11.69 -9.38
N ALA A 268 -1.33 -11.08 -9.16
CA ALA A 268 -1.47 -9.77 -8.56
C ALA A 268 -0.95 -9.75 -7.11
N HIS A 269 -0.28 -8.66 -6.71
CA HIS A 269 0.26 -8.52 -5.36
C HIS A 269 -0.80 -8.14 -4.34
N HIS A 270 -1.74 -7.28 -4.73
CA HIS A 270 -2.79 -6.81 -3.83
C HIS A 270 -4.19 -7.12 -4.35
N ARG A 271 -5.08 -7.37 -3.41
CA ARG A 271 -6.53 -7.34 -3.61
C ARG A 271 -7.09 -6.10 -2.93
N TYR A 272 -8.17 -5.56 -3.47
CA TYR A 272 -8.85 -4.44 -2.85
C TYR A 272 -10.36 -4.62 -2.81
N ILE A 273 -10.98 -3.90 -1.89
CA ILE A 273 -12.41 -3.73 -1.76
C ILE A 273 -12.67 -2.23 -1.66
N LEU A 274 -13.54 -1.72 -2.52
CA LEU A 274 -14.09 -0.38 -2.42
C LEU A 274 -15.55 -0.50 -1.99
N GLY A 275 -15.87 0.12 -0.86
CA GLY A 275 -17.20 0.12 -0.30
C GLY A 275 -17.79 1.52 -0.22
N HIS A 276 -19.11 1.61 -0.40
CA HIS A 276 -19.90 2.82 -0.16
C HIS A 276 -20.56 2.72 1.22
N VAL A 277 -20.36 3.72 2.07
CA VAL A 277 -21.00 3.79 3.38
C VAL A 277 -22.48 4.13 3.18
N THR A 278 -23.36 3.24 3.67
CA THR A 278 -24.80 3.49 3.66
C THR A 278 -25.17 4.17 4.97
N SER A 279 -25.53 5.44 4.89
CA SER A 279 -26.00 6.25 6.03
C SER A 279 -27.30 5.73 6.62
#